data_52ecdb37e49e78117ae88e7e77ad486a
#
_entry.id   52ecdb37e49e78117ae88e7e77ad486a
#
_cell.length_a   1.000
_cell.length_b   1.000
_cell.length_c   1.000
_cell.angle_alpha   90.00
_cell.angle_beta   90.00
_cell.angle_gamma   90.00
#
_symmetry.space_group_name_H-M   'P 1'
#
loop_
_entity.id
_entity.type
_entity.pdbx_description
1 polymer ?
#
loop_
_entity_poly.entity_id
_entity_poly.type
_entity_poly.pdbx_seq_one_letter_code
_entity_poly.pdbx_strand_id
1 'polypeptide(L)'
;MTVYTREQWGSSLPRGGYAIAGQVGEAYVHHFNSGITAPRTVDEAMARMRGAQAYHANTQGWGDIGYSWCVDELGNIYEGRGWFRTGAHTYGYNSKGYGICWLGDSNVAVPSDAAIAAVAECVRMGVAAGALVDGPTVVAHRDRVPDTSCCGDPMYLRLDDIRNLVGGTATVPPKTVGDDVAKAFVAPGDSLVIVSGNRFTKVTAAWPTAHKGLVDLQAAGMLEEHAPGVLWKPISAEALAVLKEDV
;
A
#
# COMPACT_ATOMS: atom_id res chain seq x y z
N MET A 1 12.84 2.24 -12.47
CA MET A 1 11.56 2.98 -12.40
C MET A 1 11.28 3.60 -13.76
N THR A 2 10.19 3.23 -14.40
CA THR A 2 9.73 3.74 -15.70
C THR A 2 8.32 4.29 -15.52
N VAL A 3 8.02 5.43 -16.18
CA VAL A 3 6.67 5.99 -16.19
C VAL A 3 6.03 5.64 -17.53
N TYR A 4 4.91 4.94 -17.49
CA TYR A 4 4.12 4.55 -18.66
C TYR A 4 2.90 5.43 -18.81
N THR A 5 2.76 6.04 -20.00
CA THR A 5 1.60 6.84 -20.36
C THR A 5 0.37 5.96 -20.60
N ARG A 6 -0.80 6.59 -20.64
CA ARG A 6 -2.07 5.91 -20.97
C ARG A 6 -2.01 5.18 -22.32
N GLU A 7 -1.38 5.77 -23.31
CA GLU A 7 -1.20 5.17 -24.63
C GLU A 7 -0.30 3.90 -24.56
N GLN A 8 0.80 3.97 -23.80
CA GLN A 8 1.74 2.87 -23.70
C GLN A 8 1.16 1.62 -23.03
N TRP A 9 0.29 1.78 -22.01
CA TRP A 9 -0.37 0.63 -21.41
C TRP A 9 -1.69 0.23 -22.12
N GLY A 10 -2.07 0.95 -23.20
CA GLY A 10 -3.20 0.62 -24.04
C GLY A 10 -4.56 1.03 -23.46
N SER A 11 -4.65 2.24 -22.86
CA SER A 11 -5.94 2.83 -22.47
C SER A 11 -6.85 3.00 -23.69
N SER A 12 -8.05 2.46 -23.62
CA SER A 12 -9.05 2.52 -24.70
C SER A 12 -10.12 3.60 -24.50
N LEU A 13 -10.11 4.28 -23.34
CA LEU A 13 -11.14 5.23 -22.97
C LEU A 13 -10.60 6.67 -22.88
N PRO A 14 -11.45 7.67 -23.10
CA PRO A 14 -11.10 9.05 -22.81
C PRO A 14 -10.72 9.23 -21.35
N ARG A 15 -9.91 10.24 -21.07
CA ARG A 15 -9.54 10.59 -19.70
C ARG A 15 -10.75 11.08 -18.93
N GLY A 16 -11.11 10.36 -17.88
CA GLY A 16 -12.24 10.70 -16.99
C GLY A 16 -11.93 11.81 -15.99
N GLY A 17 -12.93 12.12 -15.16
CA GLY A 17 -12.84 13.11 -14.09
C GLY A 17 -13.08 14.54 -14.55
N TYR A 18 -13.36 15.42 -13.59
CA TYR A 18 -13.51 16.87 -13.80
C TYR A 18 -12.16 17.56 -13.58
N ALA A 19 -12.00 18.74 -14.14
CA ALA A 19 -10.79 19.54 -13.94
C ALA A 19 -10.67 19.97 -12.46
N ILE A 20 -9.46 19.88 -11.92
CA ILE A 20 -9.07 20.48 -10.64
C ILE A 20 -8.29 21.74 -10.97
N ALA A 21 -8.75 22.88 -10.45
CA ALA A 21 -8.06 24.13 -10.58
C ALA A 21 -7.06 24.30 -9.41
N GLY A 22 -5.78 24.49 -9.73
CA GLY A 22 -4.72 24.73 -8.74
C GLY A 22 -4.22 23.45 -8.06
N GLN A 23 -3.51 23.67 -6.96
CA GLN A 23 -2.88 22.62 -6.17
C GLN A 23 -3.86 22.04 -5.13
N VAL A 24 -3.69 20.76 -4.82
CA VAL A 24 -4.40 20.10 -3.72
C VAL A 24 -3.42 19.61 -2.66
N GLY A 25 -3.93 19.38 -1.45
CA GLY A 25 -3.08 19.14 -0.27
C GLY A 25 -2.81 17.68 0.05
N GLU A 26 -3.48 16.72 -0.60
CA GLU A 26 -3.44 15.33 -0.16
C GLU A 26 -3.08 14.36 -1.28
N ALA A 27 -2.33 13.30 -0.91
CA ALA A 27 -2.12 12.11 -1.73
C ALA A 27 -2.67 10.90 -0.97
N TYR A 28 -3.55 10.15 -1.62
CA TYR A 28 -4.23 8.99 -1.05
C TYR A 28 -3.60 7.70 -1.56
N VAL A 29 -3.08 6.90 -0.63
CA VAL A 29 -2.50 5.60 -0.95
C VAL A 29 -3.59 4.53 -0.95
N HIS A 30 -3.62 3.75 -2.02
CA HIS A 30 -4.54 2.64 -2.23
C HIS A 30 -3.81 1.36 -2.58
N HIS A 31 -4.49 0.23 -2.41
CA HIS A 31 -4.15 -1.05 -3.01
C HIS A 31 -5.26 -1.51 -3.96
N PHE A 32 -4.91 -2.43 -4.84
CA PHE A 32 -5.85 -3.02 -5.78
C PHE A 32 -6.51 -4.25 -5.14
N ASN A 33 -7.61 -4.02 -4.40
CA ASN A 33 -8.32 -5.05 -3.62
C ASN A 33 -9.01 -6.07 -4.56
N SER A 34 -8.27 -7.06 -5.03
CA SER A 34 -8.69 -8.06 -6.01
C SER A 34 -8.55 -9.51 -5.54
N GLY A 35 -7.98 -9.73 -4.35
CA GLY A 35 -7.64 -11.06 -3.83
C GLY A 35 -6.49 -11.75 -4.59
N ILE A 36 -5.81 -11.06 -5.50
CA ILE A 36 -4.71 -11.61 -6.29
C ILE A 36 -3.39 -10.89 -6.02
N THR A 37 -2.29 -11.63 -6.20
CA THR A 37 -0.93 -11.09 -5.99
C THR A 37 -0.61 -9.95 -6.96
N ALA A 38 0.41 -9.15 -6.61
CA ALA A 38 0.89 -8.08 -7.46
C ALA A 38 1.43 -8.62 -8.80
N PRO A 39 1.31 -7.83 -9.90
CA PRO A 39 1.95 -8.16 -11.18
C PRO A 39 3.47 -8.30 -11.03
N ARG A 40 4.03 -9.30 -11.68
CA ARG A 40 5.47 -9.58 -11.64
C ARG A 40 6.20 -9.16 -12.93
N THR A 41 5.44 -8.77 -13.94
CA THR A 41 5.98 -8.27 -15.22
C THR A 41 5.24 -7.00 -15.63
N VAL A 42 5.87 -6.20 -16.49
CA VAL A 42 5.26 -4.99 -17.05
C VAL A 42 3.98 -5.32 -17.83
N ASP A 43 4.00 -6.42 -18.59
CA ASP A 43 2.84 -6.85 -19.38
C ASP A 43 1.65 -7.23 -18.49
N GLU A 44 1.89 -7.91 -17.36
CA GLU A 44 0.85 -8.21 -16.37
C GLU A 44 0.31 -6.92 -15.72
N ALA A 45 1.19 -5.97 -15.42
CA ALA A 45 0.78 -4.68 -14.87
C ALA A 45 -0.07 -3.88 -15.86
N MET A 46 0.33 -3.81 -17.12
CA MET A 46 -0.45 -3.16 -18.18
C MET A 46 -1.79 -3.86 -18.42
N ALA A 47 -1.83 -5.20 -18.37
CA ALA A 47 -3.08 -5.96 -18.46
C ALA A 47 -4.00 -5.63 -17.27
N ARG A 48 -3.45 -5.50 -16.06
CA ARG A 48 -4.20 -5.10 -14.87
C ARG A 48 -4.72 -3.68 -14.96
N MET A 49 -3.95 -2.74 -15.50
CA MET A 49 -4.41 -1.37 -15.78
C MET A 49 -5.62 -1.36 -16.70
N ARG A 50 -5.58 -2.12 -17.82
CA ARG A 50 -6.71 -2.25 -18.76
C ARG A 50 -7.92 -2.90 -18.10
N GLY A 51 -7.72 -3.95 -17.32
CA GLY A 51 -8.79 -4.62 -16.57
C GLY A 51 -9.43 -3.70 -15.53
N ALA A 52 -8.63 -2.93 -14.79
CA ALA A 52 -9.10 -1.94 -13.84
C ALA A 52 -9.91 -0.84 -14.53
N GLN A 53 -9.43 -0.32 -15.65
CA GLN A 53 -10.15 0.69 -16.43
C GLN A 53 -11.50 0.15 -16.89
N ALA A 54 -11.55 -1.04 -17.46
CA ALA A 54 -12.79 -1.65 -17.95
C ALA A 54 -13.78 -1.89 -16.79
N TYR A 55 -13.34 -2.38 -15.65
CA TYR A 55 -14.20 -2.60 -14.48
C TYR A 55 -14.73 -1.28 -13.93
N HIS A 56 -13.88 -0.29 -13.72
CA HIS A 56 -14.30 1.01 -13.20
C HIS A 56 -15.22 1.75 -14.15
N ALA A 57 -14.98 1.68 -15.45
CA ALA A 57 -15.82 2.36 -16.44
C ALA A 57 -17.17 1.66 -16.65
N ASN A 58 -17.16 0.32 -16.82
CA ASN A 58 -18.33 -0.41 -17.28
C ASN A 58 -19.18 -0.94 -16.12
N THR A 59 -18.55 -1.34 -15.01
CA THR A 59 -19.24 -1.92 -13.85
C THR A 59 -19.57 -0.87 -12.80
N GLN A 60 -18.62 0.02 -12.51
CA GLN A 60 -18.83 1.09 -11.53
C GLN A 60 -19.43 2.36 -12.14
N GLY A 61 -19.44 2.49 -13.45
CA GLY A 61 -19.97 3.67 -14.13
C GLY A 61 -19.12 4.94 -13.99
N TRP A 62 -17.83 4.81 -13.63
CA TRP A 62 -16.95 5.95 -13.38
C TRP A 62 -16.33 6.55 -14.65
N GLY A 63 -16.61 5.95 -15.80
CA GLY A 63 -16.18 6.41 -17.12
C GLY A 63 -14.69 6.21 -17.44
N ASP A 64 -13.85 5.90 -16.45
CA ASP A 64 -12.42 5.65 -16.59
C ASP A 64 -11.89 4.96 -15.32
N ILE A 65 -10.60 4.58 -15.32
CA ILE A 65 -9.91 4.12 -14.10
C ILE A 65 -10.07 5.16 -12.97
N GLY A 66 -10.34 4.71 -11.75
CA GLY A 66 -10.61 5.59 -10.63
C GLY A 66 -9.39 6.36 -10.10
N TYR A 67 -8.20 5.80 -10.29
CA TYR A 67 -6.96 6.33 -9.71
C TYR A 67 -6.29 7.37 -10.62
N SER A 68 -5.52 8.28 -10.00
CA SER A 68 -4.70 9.24 -10.73
C SER A 68 -3.46 8.58 -11.29
N TRP A 69 -2.80 7.74 -10.49
CA TRP A 69 -1.60 7.00 -10.83
C TRP A 69 -1.65 5.60 -10.22
N CYS A 70 -0.99 4.67 -10.86
CA CYS A 70 -0.80 3.32 -10.31
C CYS A 70 0.68 2.96 -10.32
N VAL A 71 1.08 2.05 -9.43
CA VAL A 71 2.45 1.53 -9.34
C VAL A 71 2.44 0.02 -9.30
N ASP A 72 3.46 -0.63 -9.91
CA ASP A 72 3.62 -2.08 -9.84
C ASP A 72 4.66 -2.50 -8.80
N GLU A 73 4.85 -3.80 -8.65
CA GLU A 73 5.79 -4.41 -7.73
C GLU A 73 7.26 -4.17 -8.11
N LEU A 74 7.53 -3.88 -9.40
CA LEU A 74 8.85 -3.58 -9.94
C LEU A 74 9.25 -2.12 -9.77
N GLY A 75 8.35 -1.27 -9.24
CA GLY A 75 8.56 0.15 -9.05
C GLY A 75 8.29 0.99 -10.30
N ASN A 76 7.54 0.48 -11.28
CA ASN A 76 7.11 1.28 -12.40
C ASN A 76 5.80 2.01 -12.10
N ILE A 77 5.59 3.12 -12.79
CA ILE A 77 4.46 4.05 -12.59
C ILE A 77 3.61 4.06 -13.86
N TYR A 78 2.31 4.01 -13.68
CA TYR A 78 1.33 3.98 -14.78
C TYR A 78 0.36 5.15 -14.64
N GLU A 79 0.22 5.95 -15.70
CA GLU A 79 -0.70 7.08 -15.70
C GLU A 79 -2.16 6.58 -15.74
N GLY A 80 -2.94 6.95 -14.71
CA GLY A 80 -4.38 6.75 -14.67
C GLY A 80 -5.11 7.97 -15.23
N ARG A 81 -5.89 8.68 -14.37
CA ARG A 81 -6.47 9.97 -14.75
C ARG A 81 -5.45 11.10 -14.86
N GLY A 82 -4.24 10.91 -14.29
CA GLY A 82 -3.18 11.91 -14.25
C GLY A 82 -3.45 13.04 -13.27
N TRP A 83 -2.68 14.13 -13.41
CA TRP A 83 -2.84 15.35 -12.62
C TRP A 83 -3.95 16.26 -13.15
N PHE A 84 -4.39 17.19 -12.31
CA PHE A 84 -5.42 18.20 -12.58
C PHE A 84 -6.79 17.63 -12.95
N ARG A 85 -7.05 16.36 -12.54
CA ARG A 85 -8.34 15.70 -12.72
C ARG A 85 -8.79 15.00 -11.44
N THR A 86 -10.09 15.11 -11.15
CA THR A 86 -10.68 14.38 -10.03
C THR A 86 -10.63 12.87 -10.27
N GLY A 87 -10.27 12.12 -9.25
CA GLY A 87 -10.37 10.67 -9.27
C GLY A 87 -11.78 10.15 -9.00
N ALA A 88 -11.89 8.84 -8.86
CA ALA A 88 -13.02 8.14 -8.27
C ALA A 88 -12.45 7.03 -7.37
N HIS A 89 -11.78 7.43 -6.29
CA HIS A 89 -11.00 6.53 -5.42
C HIS A 89 -11.29 6.73 -3.93
N THR A 90 -11.67 7.95 -3.49
CA THR A 90 -11.93 8.27 -2.09
C THR A 90 -13.18 9.13 -2.02
N TYR A 91 -14.32 8.51 -1.69
CA TYR A 91 -15.61 9.21 -1.67
C TYR A 91 -15.57 10.44 -0.76
N GLY A 92 -16.07 11.57 -1.27
CA GLY A 92 -16.05 12.87 -0.58
C GLY A 92 -14.70 13.61 -0.61
N TYR A 93 -13.63 12.98 -1.12
CA TYR A 93 -12.27 13.54 -1.11
C TYR A 93 -11.61 13.58 -2.50
N ASN A 94 -12.27 13.11 -3.54
CA ASN A 94 -11.70 13.00 -4.90
C ASN A 94 -11.21 14.32 -5.52
N SER A 95 -11.69 15.46 -5.02
CA SER A 95 -11.26 16.81 -5.43
C SER A 95 -10.22 17.44 -4.52
N LYS A 96 -9.87 16.78 -3.39
CA LYS A 96 -8.94 17.30 -2.38
C LYS A 96 -7.54 16.70 -2.50
N GLY A 97 -7.39 15.67 -3.34
CA GLY A 97 -6.13 14.99 -3.53
C GLY A 97 -6.15 13.96 -4.64
N TYR A 98 -5.00 13.34 -4.86
CA TYR A 98 -4.77 12.36 -5.92
C TYR A 98 -4.61 10.96 -5.35
N GLY A 99 -5.29 9.98 -5.96
CA GLY A 99 -5.17 8.57 -5.58
C GLY A 99 -4.01 7.89 -6.29
N ILE A 100 -3.12 7.30 -5.52
CA ILE A 100 -2.00 6.50 -5.99
C ILE A 100 -2.26 5.05 -5.55
N CYS A 101 -2.39 4.13 -6.49
CA CYS A 101 -2.77 2.76 -6.23
C CYS A 101 -1.62 1.79 -6.54
N TRP A 102 -1.20 1.01 -5.56
CA TRP A 102 -0.37 -0.15 -5.82
C TRP A 102 -1.23 -1.25 -6.48
N LEU A 103 -0.74 -1.82 -7.60
CA LEU A 103 -1.43 -2.84 -8.39
C LEU A 103 -1.43 -4.24 -7.74
N GLY A 104 -1.01 -4.36 -6.50
CA GLY A 104 -1.14 -5.55 -5.67
C GLY A 104 -2.27 -5.41 -4.66
N ASP A 105 -2.62 -6.53 -4.02
CA ASP A 105 -3.57 -6.56 -2.91
C ASP A 105 -2.83 -6.79 -1.60
N SER A 106 -2.83 -5.79 -0.73
CA SER A 106 -2.17 -5.86 0.57
C SER A 106 -2.81 -6.84 1.56
N ASN A 107 -3.97 -7.42 1.23
CA ASN A 107 -4.55 -8.48 2.06
C ASN A 107 -3.90 -9.85 1.77
N VAL A 108 -3.21 -9.99 0.63
CA VAL A 108 -2.59 -11.26 0.19
C VAL A 108 -1.11 -11.15 -0.16
N ALA A 109 -0.57 -9.93 -0.22
CA ALA A 109 0.82 -9.67 -0.55
C ALA A 109 1.34 -8.40 0.14
N VAL A 110 2.64 -8.26 0.19
CA VAL A 110 3.34 -7.10 0.76
C VAL A 110 3.97 -6.31 -0.35
N PRO A 111 3.79 -4.97 -0.39
CA PRO A 111 4.46 -4.15 -1.37
C PRO A 111 5.98 -4.19 -1.19
N SER A 112 6.72 -4.33 -2.29
CA SER A 112 8.18 -4.24 -2.30
C SER A 112 8.67 -2.83 -1.97
N ASP A 113 9.95 -2.70 -1.63
CA ASP A 113 10.58 -1.39 -1.47
C ASP A 113 10.54 -0.58 -2.77
N ALA A 114 10.60 -1.25 -3.92
CA ALA A 114 10.48 -0.60 -5.22
C ALA A 114 9.08 -0.01 -5.42
N ALA A 115 8.02 -0.73 -5.02
CA ALA A 115 6.65 -0.23 -5.06
C ALA A 115 6.46 0.96 -4.10
N ILE A 116 7.00 0.90 -2.87
CA ILE A 116 6.97 1.98 -1.89
C ILE A 116 7.68 3.24 -2.44
N ALA A 117 8.87 3.05 -3.01
CA ALA A 117 9.62 4.15 -3.63
C ALA A 117 8.86 4.77 -4.82
N ALA A 118 8.16 3.96 -5.61
CA ALA A 118 7.35 4.44 -6.73
C ALA A 118 6.12 5.23 -6.27
N VAL A 119 5.47 4.84 -5.16
CA VAL A 119 4.40 5.64 -4.56
C VAL A 119 4.93 7.01 -4.13
N ALA A 120 6.07 7.05 -3.45
CA ALA A 120 6.70 8.31 -3.03
C ALA A 120 7.10 9.17 -4.24
N GLU A 121 7.60 8.55 -5.32
CA GLU A 121 7.93 9.26 -6.56
C GLU A 121 6.69 9.86 -7.22
N CYS A 122 5.55 9.15 -7.25
CA CYS A 122 4.30 9.74 -7.71
C CYS A 122 3.96 11.03 -6.95
N VAL A 123 4.12 11.04 -5.63
CA VAL A 123 3.87 12.25 -4.83
C VAL A 123 4.82 13.37 -5.23
N ARG A 124 6.14 13.09 -5.36
CA ARG A 124 7.14 14.09 -5.82
C ARG A 124 6.82 14.61 -7.22
N MET A 125 6.42 13.73 -8.15
CA MET A 125 5.97 14.13 -9.48
C MET A 125 4.77 15.10 -9.42
N GLY A 126 3.84 14.87 -8.49
CA GLY A 126 2.68 15.75 -8.27
C GLY A 126 3.08 17.14 -7.76
N VAL A 127 4.04 17.20 -6.85
CA VAL A 127 4.61 18.47 -6.37
C VAL A 127 5.36 19.19 -7.51
N ALA A 128 6.21 18.49 -8.23
CA ALA A 128 6.97 19.04 -9.35
C ALA A 128 6.05 19.52 -10.50
N ALA A 129 4.93 18.88 -10.73
CA ALA A 129 3.93 19.30 -11.70
C ALA A 129 3.07 20.48 -11.24
N GLY A 130 3.19 20.93 -9.98
CA GLY A 130 2.32 21.94 -9.39
C GLY A 130 0.88 21.46 -9.16
N ALA A 131 0.66 20.15 -9.13
CA ALA A 131 -0.64 19.55 -8.85
C ALA A 131 -0.86 19.34 -7.34
N LEU A 132 0.21 19.03 -6.61
CA LEU A 132 0.23 18.95 -5.16
C LEU A 132 0.96 20.17 -4.57
N VAL A 133 0.53 20.60 -3.39
CA VAL A 133 1.28 21.61 -2.60
C VAL A 133 2.66 21.07 -2.22
N ASP A 134 3.59 21.95 -1.86
CA ASP A 134 4.84 21.54 -1.25
C ASP A 134 4.58 20.97 0.15
N GLY A 135 5.11 19.75 0.44
CA GLY A 135 4.83 19.04 1.68
C GLY A 135 3.39 18.51 1.79
N PRO A 136 2.86 17.78 0.80
CA PRO A 136 1.48 17.30 0.83
C PRO A 136 1.30 16.23 1.92
N THR A 137 0.08 16.14 2.45
CA THR A 137 -0.28 15.09 3.40
C THR A 137 -0.47 13.76 2.67
N VAL A 138 0.36 12.76 2.99
CA VAL A 138 0.22 11.39 2.47
C VAL A 138 -0.55 10.55 3.48
N VAL A 139 -1.70 10.02 3.07
CA VAL A 139 -2.63 9.26 3.90
C VAL A 139 -3.12 8.01 3.17
N ALA A 140 -3.61 7.03 3.93
CA ALA A 140 -4.33 5.91 3.35
C ALA A 140 -5.79 6.27 3.05
N HIS A 141 -6.43 5.53 2.16
CA HIS A 141 -7.87 5.63 1.92
C HIS A 141 -8.67 5.52 3.23
N ARG A 142 -8.34 4.54 4.09
CA ARG A 142 -9.01 4.31 5.38
C ARG A 142 -8.93 5.49 6.35
N ASP A 143 -7.94 6.36 6.22
CA ASP A 143 -7.80 7.55 7.08
C ASP A 143 -8.87 8.62 6.78
N ARG A 144 -9.53 8.52 5.64
CA ARG A 144 -10.58 9.44 5.19
C ARG A 144 -11.96 8.80 5.12
N VAL A 145 -12.01 7.50 4.86
CA VAL A 145 -13.23 6.70 4.76
C VAL A 145 -13.07 5.49 5.68
N PRO A 146 -13.52 5.56 6.94
CA PRO A 146 -13.27 4.51 7.94
C PRO A 146 -13.88 3.15 7.61
N ASP A 147 -14.90 3.11 6.75
CA ASP A 147 -15.59 1.86 6.38
C ASP A 147 -14.81 0.98 5.37
N THR A 148 -13.58 1.38 5.01
CA THR A 148 -12.72 0.59 4.13
C THR A 148 -11.43 0.17 4.83
N SER A 149 -10.94 -1.04 4.55
CA SER A 149 -9.61 -1.50 4.96
C SER A 149 -8.47 -1.06 4.01
N CYS A 150 -8.78 -0.36 2.92
CA CYS A 150 -7.77 0.13 1.96
C CYS A 150 -6.84 1.17 2.65
N CYS A 151 -5.58 1.05 2.50
CA CYS A 151 -4.75 0.32 1.51
C CYS A 151 -4.28 -1.08 1.97
N GLY A 152 -4.93 -1.73 2.93
CA GLY A 152 -4.46 -2.96 3.55
C GLY A 152 -3.35 -2.72 4.58
N ASP A 153 -3.23 -3.59 5.59
CA ASP A 153 -2.29 -3.38 6.69
C ASP A 153 -0.81 -3.35 6.26
N PRO A 154 -0.34 -4.26 5.40
CA PRO A 154 1.04 -4.21 4.94
C PRO A 154 1.45 -2.90 4.27
N MET A 155 0.61 -2.32 3.43
CA MET A 155 0.86 -1.01 2.82
C MET A 155 0.70 0.12 3.85
N TYR A 156 -0.28 0.03 4.74
CA TYR A 156 -0.53 1.02 5.78
C TYR A 156 0.68 1.21 6.70
N LEU A 157 1.32 0.11 7.09
CA LEU A 157 2.53 0.11 7.91
C LEU A 157 3.75 0.74 7.23
N ARG A 158 3.72 0.87 5.90
CA ARG A 158 4.78 1.48 5.09
C ARG A 158 4.52 2.96 4.75
N LEU A 159 3.42 3.56 5.27
CA LEU A 159 3.11 4.98 4.99
C LEU A 159 4.20 5.93 5.49
N ASP A 160 4.82 5.64 6.63
CA ASP A 160 5.92 6.48 7.13
C ASP A 160 7.16 6.37 6.26
N ASP A 161 7.45 5.20 5.68
CA ASP A 161 8.50 5.05 4.69
C ASP A 161 8.22 5.94 3.46
N ILE A 162 6.98 5.95 2.97
CA ILE A 162 6.56 6.81 1.86
C ILE A 162 6.71 8.29 2.23
N ARG A 163 6.24 8.71 3.40
CA ARG A 163 6.34 10.09 3.90
C ARG A 163 7.78 10.56 4.01
N ASN A 164 8.65 9.71 4.56
CA ASN A 164 10.08 9.98 4.68
C ASN A 164 10.75 10.14 3.29
N LEU A 165 10.38 9.29 2.34
CA LEU A 165 10.86 9.39 0.96
C LEU A 165 10.37 10.65 0.24
N VAL A 166 9.14 11.10 0.49
CA VAL A 166 8.58 12.32 -0.09
C VAL A 166 9.30 13.56 0.45
N GLY A 167 9.59 13.59 1.74
CA GLY A 167 10.30 14.70 2.41
C GLY A 167 11.76 14.91 1.97
N GLY A 168 12.31 14.06 1.10
CA GLY A 168 13.41 14.41 0.20
C GLY A 168 14.84 14.28 0.70
N THR A 169 15.17 13.43 1.70
CA THR A 169 16.58 13.08 1.99
C THR A 169 16.80 11.58 2.31
N ALA A 170 15.77 10.82 2.41
CA ALA A 170 15.89 9.39 2.65
C ALA A 170 15.83 8.61 1.33
N THR A 171 16.98 8.19 0.81
CA THR A 171 17.03 6.86 0.18
C THR A 171 16.46 5.89 1.22
N VAL A 172 15.57 4.96 0.85
CA VAL A 172 15.33 3.80 1.72
C VAL A 172 16.71 3.23 1.99
N PRO A 173 17.29 3.40 3.18
CA PRO A 173 18.56 2.77 3.45
C PRO A 173 18.29 1.28 3.29
N PRO A 174 19.19 0.51 2.65
CA PRO A 174 19.11 -0.93 2.75
C PRO A 174 19.08 -1.20 4.25
N LYS A 175 17.93 -1.66 4.76
CA LYS A 175 17.81 -2.00 6.18
C LYS A 175 18.91 -3.02 6.47
N THR A 176 19.91 -2.58 7.20
CA THR A 176 20.94 -3.46 7.72
C THR A 176 20.25 -4.43 8.69
N VAL A 177 20.61 -5.69 8.62
CA VAL A 177 20.07 -6.83 9.38
C VAL A 177 20.18 -6.66 10.91
N GLY A 178 20.29 -5.46 11.44
CA GLY A 178 20.46 -5.15 12.87
C GLY A 178 19.34 -4.30 13.49
N ASP A 179 18.49 -3.63 12.69
CA ASP A 179 17.47 -2.72 13.20
C ASP A 179 16.03 -3.28 13.06
N ASP A 180 15.91 -4.57 12.74
CA ASP A 180 14.63 -5.20 12.51
C ASP A 180 13.94 -5.57 13.81
N VAL A 181 13.13 -4.64 14.27
CA VAL A 181 12.09 -4.96 15.22
C VAL A 181 11.02 -5.75 14.50
N ALA A 182 11.00 -7.06 14.72
CA ALA A 182 9.97 -7.92 14.15
C ALA A 182 8.59 -7.52 14.71
N LYS A 183 7.58 -7.43 13.83
CA LYS A 183 6.18 -7.20 14.23
C LYS A 183 5.38 -8.45 13.93
N ALA A 184 4.58 -8.91 14.88
CA ALA A 184 3.71 -10.05 14.70
C ALA A 184 2.26 -9.59 14.51
N PHE A 185 1.54 -10.22 13.60
CA PHE A 185 0.13 -9.95 13.34
C PHE A 185 -0.65 -11.25 13.34
N VAL A 186 -1.87 -11.20 13.82
CA VAL A 186 -2.84 -12.27 13.59
C VAL A 186 -3.67 -11.88 12.36
N ALA A 187 -3.50 -12.61 11.26
CA ALA A 187 -4.28 -12.42 10.05
C ALA A 187 -5.67 -13.07 10.19
N PRO A 188 -6.69 -12.57 9.48
CA PRO A 188 -7.98 -13.25 9.38
C PRO A 188 -7.79 -14.70 8.91
N GLY A 189 -8.39 -15.66 9.63
CA GLY A 189 -8.20 -17.10 9.38
C GLY A 189 -7.09 -17.73 10.22
N ASP A 190 -6.78 -17.13 11.36
CA ASP A 190 -5.95 -17.70 12.44
C ASP A 190 -4.49 -18.01 12.07
N SER A 191 -3.92 -17.22 11.18
CA SER A 191 -2.51 -17.32 10.82
C SER A 191 -1.69 -16.23 11.51
N LEU A 192 -0.62 -16.60 12.20
CA LEU A 192 0.37 -15.67 12.70
C LEU A 192 1.28 -15.23 11.54
N VAL A 193 1.39 -13.94 11.34
CA VAL A 193 2.32 -13.35 10.37
C VAL A 193 3.40 -12.59 11.13
N ILE A 194 4.64 -13.01 10.99
CA ILE A 194 5.80 -12.33 11.55
C ILE A 194 6.44 -11.50 10.46
N VAL A 195 6.60 -10.20 10.71
CA VAL A 195 7.27 -9.26 9.83
C VAL A 195 8.62 -8.92 10.43
N SER A 196 9.69 -9.34 9.75
CA SER A 196 11.06 -8.99 10.09
C SER A 196 11.69 -8.34 8.85
N GLY A 197 11.96 -7.05 8.91
CA GLY A 197 12.40 -6.29 7.74
C GLY A 197 11.42 -6.38 6.57
N ASN A 198 11.92 -6.76 5.41
CA ASN A 198 11.13 -6.99 4.20
C ASN A 198 10.63 -8.45 4.06
N ARG A 199 10.74 -9.26 5.09
CA ARG A 199 10.31 -10.66 5.05
C ARG A 199 9.08 -10.87 5.92
N PHE A 200 8.08 -11.47 5.30
CA PHE A 200 6.92 -12.01 5.96
C PHE A 200 7.11 -13.51 6.09
N THR A 201 7.05 -13.98 7.31
CA THR A 201 6.96 -15.41 7.57
C THR A 201 5.53 -15.67 8.04
N LYS A 202 4.72 -16.26 7.19
CA LYS A 202 3.41 -16.78 7.60
C LYS A 202 3.68 -18.07 8.35
N VAL A 203 3.45 -18.06 9.65
CA VAL A 203 3.45 -19.28 10.45
C VAL A 203 2.05 -19.85 10.37
N THR A 204 1.85 -20.83 9.52
CA THR A 204 0.62 -21.65 9.49
C THR A 204 0.73 -22.70 10.59
N ALA A 205 0.51 -22.27 11.83
CA ALA A 205 0.24 -23.22 12.91
C ALA A 205 -1.28 -23.32 13.10
N ALA A 206 -1.76 -24.47 13.54
CA ALA A 206 -3.16 -24.56 13.96
C ALA A 206 -3.40 -23.53 15.07
N TRP A 207 -4.53 -22.81 15.02
CA TRP A 207 -4.89 -21.72 15.93
C TRP A 207 -4.53 -21.94 17.40
N PRO A 208 -4.75 -23.13 18.00
CA PRO A 208 -4.37 -23.37 19.40
C PRO A 208 -2.86 -23.17 19.68
N THR A 209 -2.00 -23.52 18.74
CA THR A 209 -0.54 -23.43 18.91
C THR A 209 -0.06 -21.99 18.69
N ALA A 210 -0.58 -21.31 17.67
CA ALA A 210 -0.27 -19.90 17.43
C ALA A 210 -0.79 -19.01 18.57
N HIS A 211 -2.01 -19.29 19.06
CA HIS A 211 -2.60 -18.57 20.18
C HIS A 211 -1.82 -18.76 21.48
N LYS A 212 -1.38 -19.98 21.77
CA LYS A 212 -0.56 -20.24 22.95
C LYS A 212 0.74 -19.46 22.93
N GLY A 213 1.47 -19.46 21.81
CA GLY A 213 2.70 -18.69 21.65
C GLY A 213 2.49 -17.17 21.84
N LEU A 214 1.39 -16.62 21.34
CA LEU A 214 1.02 -15.21 21.54
C LEU A 214 0.71 -14.89 23.01
N VAL A 215 -0.03 -15.76 23.70
CA VAL A 215 -0.35 -15.61 25.13
C VAL A 215 0.92 -15.68 25.97
N ASP A 216 1.84 -16.59 25.65
CA ASP A 216 3.11 -16.72 26.35
C ASP A 216 3.99 -15.47 26.16
N LEU A 217 4.05 -14.89 24.96
CA LEU A 217 4.76 -13.64 24.67
C LEU A 217 4.10 -12.42 25.35
N GLN A 218 2.78 -12.38 25.42
CA GLN A 218 2.03 -11.33 26.12
C GLN A 218 2.27 -11.42 27.63
N ALA A 219 2.22 -12.63 28.21
CA ALA A 219 2.51 -12.87 29.62
C ALA A 219 3.96 -12.51 29.99
N ALA A 220 4.91 -12.65 29.05
CA ALA A 220 6.29 -12.22 29.19
C ALA A 220 6.49 -10.68 29.00
N GLY A 221 5.43 -9.92 28.75
CA GLY A 221 5.50 -8.48 28.54
C GLY A 221 6.14 -8.07 27.20
N MET A 222 6.27 -9.01 26.27
CA MET A 222 6.88 -8.78 24.96
C MET A 222 5.87 -8.29 23.90
N LEU A 223 4.57 -8.38 24.19
CA LEU A 223 3.48 -7.90 23.33
C LEU A 223 2.45 -7.10 24.13
N GLU A 224 1.95 -6.03 23.56
CA GLU A 224 0.81 -5.24 24.09
C GLU A 224 -0.41 -5.44 23.21
N GLU A 225 -1.58 -5.53 23.83
CA GLU A 225 -2.86 -5.58 23.15
C GLU A 225 -3.36 -4.14 22.93
N HIS A 226 -3.60 -3.77 21.65
CA HIS A 226 -4.07 -2.42 21.29
C HIS A 226 -5.54 -2.36 20.83
N ALA A 227 -6.11 -3.50 20.45
CA ALA A 227 -7.53 -3.63 20.12
C ALA A 227 -7.91 -5.11 20.17
N PRO A 228 -9.20 -5.47 20.31
CA PRO A 228 -9.61 -6.86 20.25
C PRO A 228 -9.14 -7.52 18.96
N GLY A 229 -8.22 -8.48 19.06
CA GLY A 229 -7.68 -9.27 17.96
C GLY A 229 -6.47 -8.67 17.21
N VAL A 230 -5.89 -7.56 17.67
CA VAL A 230 -4.68 -6.99 17.04
C VAL A 230 -3.60 -6.79 18.10
N LEU A 231 -2.50 -7.50 17.98
CA LEU A 231 -1.33 -7.39 18.85
C LEU A 231 -0.25 -6.57 18.15
N TRP A 232 0.15 -5.46 18.78
CA TRP A 232 1.13 -4.54 18.24
C TRP A 232 2.28 -4.33 19.25
N LYS A 233 3.43 -4.94 19.03
CA LYS A 233 4.71 -4.50 19.61
C LYS A 233 5.87 -4.98 18.76
N PRO A 234 6.96 -4.23 18.72
CA PRO A 234 8.21 -4.78 18.22
C PRO A 234 8.59 -6.02 19.02
N ILE A 235 8.75 -7.15 18.34
CA ILE A 235 9.26 -8.37 18.97
C ILE A 235 10.79 -8.29 18.98
N SER A 236 11.43 -8.51 20.15
CA SER A 236 12.88 -8.59 20.22
C SER A 236 13.41 -9.80 19.44
N ALA A 237 14.69 -9.77 19.06
CA ALA A 237 15.34 -10.91 18.39
C ALA A 237 15.25 -12.20 19.22
N GLU A 238 15.22 -12.09 20.55
CA GLU A 238 15.08 -13.21 21.49
C GLU A 238 13.66 -13.80 21.43
N ALA A 239 12.61 -12.97 21.37
CA ALA A 239 11.23 -13.45 21.21
C ALA A 239 11.01 -14.12 19.85
N LEU A 240 11.69 -13.67 18.80
CA LEU A 240 11.67 -14.31 17.49
C LEU A 240 12.37 -15.68 17.50
N ALA A 241 13.40 -15.86 18.32
CA ALA A 241 14.10 -17.14 18.48
C ALA A 241 13.19 -18.18 19.12
N VAL A 242 12.45 -17.80 20.16
CA VAL A 242 11.48 -18.69 20.86
C VAL A 242 10.40 -19.19 19.89
N LEU A 243 9.89 -18.33 19.01
CA LEU A 243 8.89 -18.72 18.01
C LEU A 243 9.43 -19.66 16.91
N LYS A 244 10.74 -19.75 16.72
CA LYS A 244 11.38 -20.65 15.73
C LYS A 244 11.67 -22.04 16.27
N GLU A 245 11.72 -22.21 17.57
CA GLU A 245 12.00 -23.52 18.20
C GLU A 245 10.74 -24.38 18.34
N ASP A 246 9.53 -23.79 18.18
CA ASP A 246 8.23 -24.49 18.33
C ASP A 246 7.56 -24.83 16.98
N VAL A 247 8.28 -24.73 15.83
CA VAL A 247 7.73 -25.03 14.49
C VAL A 247 8.45 -26.20 13.83
#